data_e817bbec19e5e6f115f9f72c031a5f8c
#
_entry.id   e817bbec19e5e6f115f9f72c031a5f8c
#
_cell.length_a   1.000
_cell.length_b   1.000
_cell.length_c   1.000
_cell.angle_alpha   90.00
_cell.angle_beta   90.00
_cell.angle_gamma   90.00
#
_symmetry.space_group_name_H-M   'P 1'
#
loop_
_entity.id
_entity.type
_entity.pdbx_description
1 polymer ?
#
loop_
_entity_poly.entity_id
_entity_poly.type
_entity_poly.pdbx_seq_one_letter_code
_entity_poly.pdbx_strand_id
1 'polypeptide(L)'
;MIGNDTSHYADTYDTYLRGRMRHEMYAVDSFYSDRLNYYSPYYRQVSMHSWVTEEMALKRMPLAMKDCVDSWNYYLRHFNQGRPFILAGYSQGAYAVAEIMKRMPDSIAQRLVAAYFIGYKVTARDTAACRHMRPAQGAFDTGVSICFNSARSPESEIKIVSGGNVYCINPVNWRTDTTSAQFVFFDRKHNDTLTARLDPESRLLLVDGYKDNSPMPVIGVPGNYHHLELKFYYPYIRQNMADRVAAFFNSKD
;
A
#
# COMPACT_ATOMS: atom_id res chain seq x y z
N MET A 1 7.57 7.52 5.06
CA MET A 1 9.02 7.24 5.16
C MET A 1 9.67 8.25 6.08
N ILE A 2 10.45 7.78 7.02
CA ILE A 2 11.09 8.61 8.03
C ILE A 2 12.47 9.02 7.54
N GLY A 3 12.70 10.33 7.49
CA GLY A 3 14.01 10.91 7.61
C GLY A 3 14.65 11.49 6.36
N ASN A 4 15.15 12.72 6.56
CA ASN A 4 16.24 13.32 5.80
C ASN A 4 17.61 12.88 6.35
N ASP A 5 17.68 11.66 6.91
CA ASP A 5 18.88 11.15 7.53
C ASP A 5 19.86 10.64 6.46
N THR A 6 21.13 10.94 6.63
CA THR A 6 22.22 10.39 5.83
C THR A 6 22.46 8.92 6.11
N SER A 7 21.86 8.36 7.16
CA SER A 7 21.86 6.92 7.42
C SER A 7 21.06 6.16 6.34
N HIS A 8 21.43 4.92 6.09
CA HIS A 8 20.72 4.09 5.10
C HIS A 8 19.41 3.53 5.65
N TYR A 9 19.29 3.43 6.97
CA TYR A 9 18.18 2.81 7.68
C TYR A 9 17.73 3.66 8.85
N ALA A 10 16.45 3.61 9.18
CA ALA A 10 15.93 4.18 10.40
C ALA A 10 16.47 3.38 11.62
N ASP A 11 17.02 4.09 12.60
CA ASP A 11 17.37 3.50 13.88
C ASP A 11 16.09 3.27 14.70
N THR A 12 15.73 2.00 14.89
CA THR A 12 14.55 1.62 15.65
C THR A 12 14.73 1.77 17.17
N TYR A 13 15.90 2.08 17.65
CA TYR A 13 16.19 2.39 19.07
C TYR A 13 16.21 3.90 19.34
N ASP A 14 16.35 4.73 18.31
CA ASP A 14 16.23 6.18 18.45
C ASP A 14 14.82 6.56 18.91
N THR A 15 14.73 7.28 20.03
CA THR A 15 13.45 7.62 20.67
C THR A 15 12.62 8.59 19.84
N TYR A 16 13.26 9.52 19.11
CA TYR A 16 12.58 10.47 18.25
C TYR A 16 11.99 9.77 17.03
N LEU A 17 12.76 8.94 16.33
CA LEU A 17 12.29 8.16 15.20
C LEU A 17 11.18 7.19 15.59
N ARG A 18 11.31 6.49 16.73
CA ARG A 18 10.23 5.65 17.27
C ARG A 18 8.97 6.44 17.58
N GLY A 19 9.12 7.65 18.11
CA GLY A 19 8.00 8.54 18.37
C GLY A 19 7.24 8.89 17.10
N ARG A 20 7.96 9.21 16.02
CA ARG A 20 7.36 9.46 14.70
C ARG A 20 6.67 8.22 14.13
N MET A 21 7.33 7.06 14.14
CA MET A 21 6.72 5.79 13.69
C MET A 21 5.42 5.51 14.47
N ARG A 22 5.46 5.66 15.79
CA ARG A 22 4.29 5.46 16.63
C ARG A 22 3.15 6.41 16.31
N HIS A 23 3.46 7.68 16.00
CA HIS A 23 2.45 8.66 15.58
C HIS A 23 1.73 8.21 14.30
N GLU A 24 2.48 7.77 13.30
CA GLU A 24 1.89 7.23 12.06
C GLU A 24 1.07 5.96 12.31
N MET A 25 1.57 5.05 13.17
CA MET A 25 0.83 3.84 13.56
C MET A 25 -0.49 4.18 14.24
N TYR A 26 -0.52 5.16 15.16
CA TYR A 26 -1.75 5.60 15.80
C TYR A 26 -2.72 6.26 14.82
N ALA A 27 -2.21 7.04 13.86
CA ALA A 27 -3.05 7.62 12.83
C ALA A 27 -3.74 6.53 12.00
N VAL A 28 -3.01 5.49 11.58
CA VAL A 28 -3.59 4.37 10.85
C VAL A 28 -4.53 3.55 11.73
N ASP A 29 -4.14 3.23 12.98
CA ASP A 29 -4.98 2.48 13.92
C ASP A 29 -6.32 3.18 14.15
N SER A 30 -6.31 4.50 14.38
CA SER A 30 -7.54 5.29 14.59
C SER A 30 -8.56 5.18 13.46
N PHE A 31 -8.11 4.79 12.27
CA PHE A 31 -8.99 4.58 11.13
C PHE A 31 -9.71 3.23 11.13
N TYR A 32 -9.14 2.21 11.79
CA TYR A 32 -9.61 0.83 11.69
C TYR A 32 -9.99 0.21 13.03
N SER A 33 -9.62 0.82 14.18
CA SER A 33 -9.71 0.23 15.51
C SER A 33 -11.12 -0.13 15.97
N ASP A 34 -12.14 0.46 15.37
CA ASP A 34 -13.54 0.12 15.61
C ASP A 34 -14.01 -1.17 14.89
N ARG A 35 -13.19 -1.70 13.96
CA ARG A 35 -13.56 -2.83 13.10
C ARG A 35 -12.50 -3.93 13.02
N LEU A 36 -11.23 -3.60 13.16
CA LEU A 36 -10.11 -4.48 12.95
C LEU A 36 -9.07 -4.34 14.06
N ASN A 37 -8.44 -5.45 14.46
CA ASN A 37 -7.24 -5.40 15.28
C ASN A 37 -6.06 -4.98 14.41
N TYR A 38 -5.41 -3.88 14.73
CA TYR A 38 -4.28 -3.35 13.99
C TYR A 38 -2.95 -3.80 14.60
N TYR A 39 -2.02 -4.25 13.76
CA TYR A 39 -0.66 -4.63 14.11
C TYR A 39 0.33 -4.02 13.12
N SER A 40 1.35 -3.38 13.63
CA SER A 40 2.42 -2.79 12.80
C SER A 40 3.77 -2.93 13.49
N PRO A 41 4.81 -3.38 12.77
CA PRO A 41 6.14 -3.52 13.35
C PRO A 41 6.90 -2.20 13.37
N TYR A 42 7.78 -2.04 14.35
CA TYR A 42 8.96 -1.20 14.19
C TYR A 42 9.98 -1.99 13.36
N TYR A 43 10.47 -1.41 12.29
CA TYR A 43 11.47 -2.04 11.45
C TYR A 43 12.47 -1.01 10.92
N ARG A 44 13.63 -1.45 10.50
CA ARG A 44 14.68 -0.59 9.95
C ARG A 44 14.31 -0.12 8.54
N GLN A 45 13.42 0.86 8.48
CA GLN A 45 12.97 1.45 7.22
C GLN A 45 14.17 1.97 6.43
N VAL A 46 14.17 1.69 5.14
CA VAL A 46 15.16 2.27 4.22
C VAL A 46 14.87 3.76 4.06
N SER A 47 15.90 4.60 4.18
CA SER A 47 15.77 6.06 4.11
C SER A 47 15.35 6.53 2.72
N MET A 48 14.74 7.74 2.65
CA MET A 48 14.32 8.35 1.37
C MET A 48 15.43 8.46 0.35
N HIS A 49 16.65 8.80 0.79
CA HIS A 49 17.81 8.91 -0.10
C HIS A 49 18.19 7.60 -0.79
N SER A 50 17.76 6.47 -0.26
CA SER A 50 17.97 5.16 -0.89
C SER A 50 17.10 4.95 -2.13
N TRP A 51 16.05 5.74 -2.31
CA TRP A 51 15.12 5.63 -3.41
C TRP A 51 15.46 6.52 -4.62
N VAL A 52 16.60 7.21 -4.57
CA VAL A 52 17.09 8.01 -5.72
C VAL A 52 17.29 7.14 -6.96
N THR A 53 17.74 5.90 -6.77
CA THR A 53 17.77 4.90 -7.84
C THR A 53 17.17 3.58 -7.38
N GLU A 54 16.60 2.81 -8.31
CA GLU A 54 16.05 1.49 -8.00
C GLU A 54 17.14 0.53 -7.52
N GLU A 55 18.35 0.59 -8.09
CA GLU A 55 19.49 -0.21 -7.68
C GLU A 55 19.86 0.03 -6.20
N MET A 56 19.96 1.28 -5.78
CA MET A 56 20.26 1.62 -4.38
C MET A 56 19.17 1.12 -3.44
N ALA A 57 17.90 1.29 -3.81
CA ALA A 57 16.77 0.81 -3.03
C ALA A 57 16.84 -0.72 -2.88
N LEU A 58 16.95 -1.45 -3.98
CA LEU A 58 17.00 -2.91 -3.98
C LEU A 58 18.20 -3.47 -3.21
N LYS A 59 19.36 -2.81 -3.26
CA LYS A 59 20.56 -3.20 -2.48
C LYS A 59 20.32 -3.11 -0.97
N ARG A 60 19.51 -2.17 -0.52
CA ARG A 60 19.24 -1.90 0.91
C ARG A 60 18.00 -2.60 1.45
N MET A 61 17.05 -2.95 0.58
CA MET A 61 15.79 -3.60 0.98
C MET A 61 15.93 -4.90 1.78
N PRO A 62 16.88 -5.81 1.50
CA PRO A 62 16.92 -7.11 2.16
C PRO A 62 16.89 -7.06 3.69
N LEU A 63 17.59 -6.08 4.29
CA LEU A 63 17.62 -5.95 5.75
C LEU A 63 16.26 -5.48 6.31
N ALA A 64 15.66 -4.45 5.71
CA ALA A 64 14.36 -3.95 6.11
C ALA A 64 13.26 -5.01 5.92
N MET A 65 13.32 -5.75 4.82
CA MET A 65 12.36 -6.81 4.52
C MET A 65 12.49 -8.01 5.45
N LYS A 66 13.74 -8.33 5.86
CA LYS A 66 13.95 -9.35 6.89
C LYS A 66 13.23 -9.00 8.19
N ASP A 67 13.33 -7.75 8.65
CA ASP A 67 12.62 -7.28 9.84
C ASP A 67 11.09 -7.44 9.70
N CYS A 68 10.55 -7.09 8.53
CA CYS A 68 9.12 -7.21 8.27
C CYS A 68 8.65 -8.69 8.24
N VAL A 69 9.42 -9.57 7.60
CA VAL A 69 9.13 -11.01 7.55
C VAL A 69 9.26 -11.65 8.93
N ASP A 70 10.27 -11.29 9.71
CA ASP A 70 10.44 -11.78 11.09
C ASP A 70 9.27 -11.32 11.98
N SER A 71 8.86 -10.07 11.85
CA SER A 71 7.69 -9.50 12.56
C SER A 71 6.40 -10.20 12.17
N TRP A 72 6.21 -10.50 10.88
CA TRP A 72 5.09 -11.29 10.39
C TRP A 72 5.04 -12.69 11.00
N ASN A 73 6.18 -13.39 11.03
CA ASN A 73 6.28 -14.70 11.64
C ASN A 73 6.02 -14.66 13.15
N TYR A 74 6.45 -13.58 13.83
CA TYR A 74 6.15 -13.35 15.23
C TYR A 74 4.66 -13.10 15.46
N TYR A 75 4.02 -12.27 14.62
CA TYR A 75 2.57 -12.03 14.66
C TYR A 75 1.78 -13.33 14.50
N LEU A 76 2.15 -14.18 13.54
CA LEU A 76 1.45 -15.46 13.32
C LEU A 76 1.52 -16.37 14.54
N ARG A 77 2.66 -16.42 15.21
CA ARG A 77 2.88 -17.30 16.37
C ARG A 77 2.21 -16.80 17.63
N HIS A 78 2.17 -15.50 17.85
CA HIS A 78 1.81 -14.94 19.16
C HIS A 78 0.48 -14.19 19.18
N PHE A 79 0.05 -13.64 18.05
CA PHE A 79 -1.11 -12.75 18.02
C PHE A 79 -2.23 -13.19 17.08
N ASN A 80 -1.94 -13.89 15.98
CA ASN A 80 -2.95 -14.21 14.98
C ASN A 80 -4.01 -15.20 15.47
N GLN A 81 -3.63 -16.24 16.23
CA GLN A 81 -4.54 -17.27 16.76
C GLN A 81 -5.43 -17.93 15.69
N GLY A 82 -4.92 -18.11 14.48
CA GLY A 82 -5.66 -18.72 13.38
C GLY A 82 -6.71 -17.82 12.70
N ARG A 83 -6.84 -16.56 13.09
CA ARG A 83 -7.84 -15.64 12.53
C ARG A 83 -7.52 -15.26 11.08
N PRO A 84 -8.55 -14.95 10.27
CA PRO A 84 -8.37 -14.28 8.99
C PRO A 84 -7.63 -12.94 9.18
N PHE A 85 -6.93 -12.50 8.15
CA PHE A 85 -6.12 -11.28 8.21
C PHE A 85 -6.13 -10.52 6.87
N ILE A 86 -5.88 -9.23 6.96
CA ILE A 86 -5.57 -8.35 5.84
C ILE A 86 -4.10 -7.97 5.95
N LEU A 87 -3.38 -8.01 4.83
CA LEU A 87 -2.08 -7.36 4.70
C LEU A 87 -2.26 -6.02 4.02
N ALA A 88 -1.68 -4.97 4.57
CA ALA A 88 -1.75 -3.65 3.97
C ALA A 88 -0.39 -2.95 4.09
N GLY A 89 0.05 -2.34 3.02
CA GLY A 89 1.28 -1.58 2.98
C GLY A 89 1.18 -0.39 2.05
N TYR A 90 1.85 0.69 2.43
CA TYR A 90 1.99 1.88 1.61
C TYR A 90 3.45 2.08 1.23
N SER A 91 3.72 2.33 -0.06
CA SER A 91 5.07 2.58 -0.57
C SER A 91 6.02 1.43 -0.22
N GLN A 92 7.07 1.66 0.55
CA GLN A 92 7.98 0.63 1.07
C GLN A 92 7.25 -0.46 1.86
N GLY A 93 6.17 -0.12 2.56
CA GLY A 93 5.32 -1.10 3.24
C GLY A 93 4.62 -2.05 2.26
N ALA A 94 4.22 -1.58 1.08
CA ALA A 94 3.65 -2.44 0.04
C ALA A 94 4.69 -3.41 -0.52
N TYR A 95 5.96 -2.98 -0.68
CA TYR A 95 7.05 -3.89 -1.00
C TYR A 95 7.21 -4.99 0.08
N ALA A 96 7.10 -4.62 1.37
CA ALA A 96 7.14 -5.61 2.46
C ALA A 96 5.99 -6.61 2.39
N VAL A 97 4.76 -6.17 2.05
CA VAL A 97 3.62 -7.07 1.81
C VAL A 97 3.95 -8.08 0.71
N ALA A 98 4.57 -7.66 -0.40
CA ALA A 98 4.99 -8.57 -1.47
C ALA A 98 5.98 -9.63 -0.95
N GLU A 99 6.97 -9.22 -0.18
CA GLU A 99 7.99 -10.12 0.37
C GLU A 99 7.41 -11.12 1.41
N ILE A 100 6.43 -10.70 2.20
CA ILE A 100 5.68 -11.58 3.10
C ILE A 100 4.87 -12.60 2.28
N MET A 101 4.13 -12.15 1.27
CA MET A 101 3.30 -13.03 0.44
C MET A 101 4.10 -14.07 -0.33
N LYS A 102 5.28 -13.73 -0.86
CA LYS A 102 6.18 -14.67 -1.53
C LYS A 102 6.65 -15.82 -0.64
N ARG A 103 6.65 -15.61 0.67
CA ARG A 103 7.07 -16.60 1.69
C ARG A 103 5.92 -17.25 2.43
N MET A 104 4.69 -16.90 2.06
CA MET A 104 3.49 -17.37 2.77
C MET A 104 3.13 -18.80 2.35
N PRO A 105 3.07 -19.77 3.28
CA PRO A 105 2.56 -21.09 2.99
C PRO A 105 1.07 -21.07 2.64
N ASP A 106 0.61 -22.05 1.85
CA ASP A 106 -0.79 -22.18 1.45
C ASP A 106 -1.75 -22.25 2.63
N SER A 107 -1.38 -22.96 3.68
CA SER A 107 -2.17 -23.10 4.92
C SER A 107 -2.41 -21.75 5.63
N ILE A 108 -1.52 -20.78 5.42
CA ILE A 108 -1.68 -19.41 5.91
C ILE A 108 -2.47 -18.58 4.90
N ALA A 109 -2.16 -18.72 3.61
CA ALA A 109 -2.80 -17.95 2.55
C ALA A 109 -4.32 -18.15 2.47
N GLN A 110 -4.84 -19.32 2.87
CA GLN A 110 -6.28 -19.60 2.98
C GLN A 110 -7.02 -18.67 3.96
N ARG A 111 -6.31 -17.97 4.83
CA ARG A 111 -6.85 -17.01 5.79
C ARG A 111 -6.67 -15.56 5.35
N LEU A 112 -6.03 -15.33 4.21
CA LEU A 112 -5.88 -14.00 3.64
C LEU A 112 -7.23 -13.48 3.13
N VAL A 113 -7.72 -12.41 3.73
CA VAL A 113 -8.91 -11.70 3.23
C VAL A 113 -8.53 -10.89 1.99
N ALA A 114 -7.51 -10.05 2.09
CA ALA A 114 -6.97 -9.28 0.99
C ALA A 114 -5.56 -8.75 1.30
N ALA A 115 -4.79 -8.42 0.25
CA ALA A 115 -3.51 -7.73 0.35
C ALA A 115 -3.59 -6.38 -0.40
N TYR A 116 -3.31 -5.27 0.31
CA TYR A 116 -3.36 -3.92 -0.25
C TYR A 116 -1.94 -3.41 -0.50
N PHE A 117 -1.64 -3.15 -1.76
CA PHE A 117 -0.40 -2.56 -2.27
C PHE A 117 -0.67 -1.12 -2.66
N ILE A 118 -0.57 -0.21 -1.70
CA ILE A 118 -0.90 1.20 -1.90
C ILE A 118 0.36 1.95 -2.29
N GLY A 119 0.36 2.55 -3.48
CA GLY A 119 1.48 3.33 -3.94
C GLY A 119 2.77 2.52 -4.15
N TYR A 120 2.64 1.25 -4.54
CA TYR A 120 3.75 0.44 -5.00
C TYR A 120 3.30 -0.61 -6.00
N LYS A 121 4.18 -0.96 -6.93
CA LYS A 121 3.93 -1.90 -8.02
C LYS A 121 3.82 -3.34 -7.56
N VAL A 122 2.98 -4.10 -8.26
CA VAL A 122 3.04 -5.56 -8.33
C VAL A 122 3.47 -5.91 -9.75
N THR A 123 4.61 -6.54 -9.90
CA THR A 123 5.20 -6.84 -11.22
C THR A 123 4.87 -8.26 -11.70
N ALA A 124 5.07 -8.53 -12.98
CA ALA A 124 4.95 -9.88 -13.53
C ALA A 124 5.90 -10.88 -12.81
N ARG A 125 7.07 -10.42 -12.36
CA ARG A 125 7.99 -11.24 -11.57
C ARG A 125 7.39 -11.60 -10.20
N ASP A 126 6.69 -10.66 -9.55
CA ASP A 126 6.06 -10.90 -8.26
C ASP A 126 4.95 -11.93 -8.38
N THR A 127 4.10 -11.81 -9.41
CA THR A 127 3.00 -12.75 -9.65
C THR A 127 3.49 -14.14 -10.04
N ALA A 128 4.58 -14.22 -10.81
CA ALA A 128 5.21 -15.51 -11.14
C ALA A 128 5.83 -16.18 -9.89
N ALA A 129 6.35 -15.38 -8.95
CA ALA A 129 6.96 -15.88 -7.72
C ALA A 129 5.93 -16.23 -6.62
N CYS A 130 4.68 -15.76 -6.74
CA CYS A 130 3.66 -15.95 -5.71
C CYS A 130 2.27 -16.15 -6.30
N ARG A 131 1.78 -17.38 -6.31
CA ARG A 131 0.45 -17.75 -6.81
C ARG A 131 -0.72 -17.10 -6.05
N HIS A 132 -0.47 -16.60 -4.83
CA HIS A 132 -1.47 -15.93 -4.01
C HIS A 132 -1.62 -14.44 -4.35
N MET A 133 -0.73 -13.87 -5.16
CA MET A 133 -0.88 -12.54 -5.71
C MET A 133 -1.82 -12.56 -6.93
N ARG A 134 -3.10 -12.59 -6.67
CA ARG A 134 -4.16 -12.57 -7.69
C ARG A 134 -4.84 -11.20 -7.70
N PRO A 135 -5.07 -10.57 -8.87
CA PRO A 135 -5.71 -9.25 -8.91
C PRO A 135 -7.16 -9.31 -8.43
N ALA A 136 -7.58 -8.32 -7.66
CA ALA A 136 -8.99 -8.09 -7.40
C ALA A 136 -9.71 -7.66 -8.69
N GLN A 137 -10.94 -8.15 -8.89
CA GLN A 137 -11.80 -7.81 -10.03
C GLN A 137 -12.99 -6.94 -9.61
N GLY A 138 -13.27 -6.85 -8.31
CA GLY A 138 -14.38 -6.09 -7.75
C GLY A 138 -14.20 -5.75 -6.28
N ALA A 139 -15.27 -5.27 -5.66
CA ALA A 139 -15.28 -4.79 -4.28
C ALA A 139 -15.23 -5.91 -3.23
N PHE A 140 -15.70 -7.12 -3.57
CA PHE A 140 -15.99 -8.17 -2.58
C PHE A 140 -15.14 -9.42 -2.71
N ASP A 141 -14.23 -9.47 -3.69
CA ASP A 141 -13.33 -10.62 -3.88
C ASP A 141 -12.45 -10.82 -2.65
N THR A 142 -12.17 -12.07 -2.31
CA THR A 142 -11.29 -12.41 -1.17
C THR A 142 -10.08 -13.24 -1.62
N GLY A 143 -9.03 -13.23 -0.81
CA GLY A 143 -7.75 -13.86 -1.15
C GLY A 143 -7.06 -13.19 -2.34
N VAL A 144 -7.23 -11.89 -2.52
CA VAL A 144 -6.79 -11.10 -3.70
C VAL A 144 -5.84 -9.98 -3.33
N SER A 145 -5.20 -9.43 -4.36
CA SER A 145 -4.29 -8.29 -4.28
C SER A 145 -4.94 -7.05 -4.89
N ILE A 146 -4.95 -5.96 -4.14
CA ILE A 146 -5.41 -4.64 -4.52
C ILE A 146 -4.18 -3.77 -4.75
N CYS A 147 -4.05 -3.16 -5.92
CA CYS A 147 -2.93 -2.30 -6.25
C CYS A 147 -3.42 -1.07 -7.01
N PHE A 148 -2.89 0.09 -6.68
CA PHE A 148 -3.06 1.32 -7.42
C PHE A 148 -1.91 2.29 -7.14
N ASN A 149 -1.61 3.14 -8.11
CA ASN A 149 -0.65 4.24 -8.05
C ASN A 149 -1.27 5.43 -8.74
N SER A 150 -1.23 6.62 -8.13
CA SER A 150 -1.99 7.76 -8.59
C SER A 150 -1.11 8.86 -9.16
N ALA A 151 -1.54 9.40 -10.30
CA ALA A 151 -0.87 10.52 -10.98
C ALA A 151 -1.90 11.38 -11.73
N ARG A 152 -1.51 12.58 -12.13
CA ARG A 152 -2.31 13.43 -13.03
C ARG A 152 -2.36 12.88 -14.44
N SER A 153 -1.22 12.39 -14.93
CA SER A 153 -1.06 11.84 -16.27
C SER A 153 0.02 10.76 -16.28
N PRO A 154 0.14 9.94 -17.33
CA PRO A 154 1.20 8.94 -17.46
C PRO A 154 2.61 9.53 -17.36
N GLU A 155 2.84 10.75 -17.85
CA GLU A 155 4.14 11.45 -17.79
C GLU A 155 4.55 11.80 -16.36
N SER A 156 3.60 11.83 -15.43
CA SER A 156 3.84 12.05 -14.00
C SER A 156 4.16 10.77 -13.24
N GLU A 157 4.45 9.67 -13.92
CA GLU A 157 4.81 8.39 -13.31
C GLU A 157 6.14 8.48 -12.53
N ILE A 158 6.15 7.93 -11.32
CA ILE A 158 7.39 7.62 -10.60
C ILE A 158 7.75 6.17 -10.86
N LYS A 159 8.57 5.91 -11.86
CA LYS A 159 8.87 4.55 -12.37
C LYS A 159 9.36 3.58 -11.30
N ILE A 160 10.12 4.05 -10.29
CA ILE A 160 10.62 3.21 -9.21
C ILE A 160 9.48 2.61 -8.36
N VAL A 161 8.34 3.29 -8.27
CA VAL A 161 7.19 2.82 -7.48
C VAL A 161 6.08 2.18 -8.31
N SER A 162 5.92 2.56 -9.57
CA SER A 162 4.82 2.09 -10.44
C SER A 162 5.25 1.42 -11.74
N GLY A 163 6.48 1.64 -12.20
CA GLY A 163 6.95 1.11 -13.49
C GLY A 163 6.90 -0.41 -13.56
N GLY A 164 6.22 -0.95 -14.59
CA GLY A 164 6.00 -2.39 -14.77
C GLY A 164 4.92 -2.99 -13.87
N ASN A 165 4.06 -2.17 -13.28
CA ASN A 165 2.89 -2.63 -12.54
C ASN A 165 1.92 -3.39 -13.46
N VAL A 166 1.43 -4.55 -13.01
CA VAL A 166 0.50 -5.39 -13.79
C VAL A 166 -0.93 -5.34 -13.27
N TYR A 167 -1.16 -4.76 -12.09
CA TYR A 167 -2.48 -4.64 -11.46
C TYR A 167 -2.84 -3.18 -11.26
N CYS A 168 -4.09 -2.84 -11.52
CA CYS A 168 -4.67 -1.59 -11.07
C CYS A 168 -6.16 -1.76 -10.88
N ILE A 169 -6.68 -1.27 -9.77
CA ILE A 169 -8.11 -1.19 -9.48
C ILE A 169 -8.40 0.22 -8.96
N ASN A 170 -9.50 0.81 -9.39
CA ASN A 170 -9.90 2.12 -8.88
C ASN A 170 -10.52 1.98 -7.47
N PRO A 171 -9.89 2.49 -6.40
CA PRO A 171 -10.38 2.31 -5.04
C PRO A 171 -11.66 3.09 -4.72
N VAL A 172 -12.13 3.95 -5.63
CA VAL A 172 -13.37 4.72 -5.46
C VAL A 172 -14.58 3.88 -5.86
N ASN A 173 -14.52 3.15 -6.99
CA ASN A 173 -15.63 2.34 -7.50
C ASN A 173 -15.32 0.82 -7.57
N TRP A 174 -14.11 0.41 -7.23
CA TRP A 174 -13.62 -0.98 -7.24
C TRP A 174 -13.72 -1.66 -8.60
N ARG A 175 -13.49 -0.90 -9.67
CA ARG A 175 -13.48 -1.38 -11.06
C ARG A 175 -12.06 -1.43 -11.63
N THR A 176 -11.86 -2.36 -12.55
CA THR A 176 -10.58 -2.58 -13.27
C THR A 176 -10.61 -2.10 -14.71
N ASP A 177 -11.72 -1.49 -15.12
CA ASP A 177 -11.89 -0.84 -16.42
C ASP A 177 -11.69 0.69 -16.35
N THR A 178 -11.93 1.38 -17.46
CA THR A 178 -11.74 2.82 -17.59
C THR A 178 -12.88 3.68 -17.02
N THR A 179 -13.86 3.06 -16.36
CA THR A 179 -14.99 3.79 -15.76
C THR A 179 -14.48 4.75 -14.70
N SER A 180 -14.74 6.03 -14.89
CA SER A 180 -14.37 7.08 -13.93
C SER A 180 -15.28 7.07 -12.70
N ALA A 181 -14.74 7.57 -11.59
CA ALA A 181 -15.50 7.76 -10.36
C ALA A 181 -15.13 9.09 -9.72
N GLN A 182 -16.12 9.81 -9.24
CA GLN A 182 -15.92 11.03 -8.48
C GLN A 182 -15.75 10.74 -7.00
N PHE A 183 -14.89 11.54 -6.33
CA PHE A 183 -14.70 11.50 -4.90
C PHE A 183 -14.40 12.90 -4.36
N VAL A 184 -14.69 13.11 -3.09
CA VAL A 184 -14.38 14.36 -2.40
C VAL A 184 -13.08 14.19 -1.63
N PHE A 185 -12.14 15.07 -1.88
CA PHE A 185 -10.95 15.22 -1.08
C PHE A 185 -11.09 16.42 -0.16
N PHE A 186 -11.01 16.16 1.12
CA PHE A 186 -11.13 17.19 2.15
C PHE A 186 -9.92 17.16 3.08
N ASP A 187 -9.27 18.30 3.21
CA ASP A 187 -8.30 18.58 4.27
C ASP A 187 -8.43 20.04 4.74
N ARG A 188 -7.47 20.53 5.53
CA ARG A 188 -7.49 21.92 6.04
C ARG A 188 -7.46 23.00 4.95
N LYS A 189 -7.02 22.65 3.74
CA LYS A 189 -6.81 23.59 2.62
C LYS A 189 -7.67 23.29 1.41
N HIS A 190 -8.20 22.08 1.33
CA HIS A 190 -8.87 21.53 0.16
C HIS A 190 -10.25 21.03 0.51
N ASN A 191 -11.21 21.32 -0.36
CA ASN A 191 -12.54 20.73 -0.41
C ASN A 191 -12.86 20.58 -1.89
N ASP A 192 -12.21 19.63 -2.52
CA ASP A 192 -12.22 19.46 -3.97
C ASP A 192 -12.99 18.20 -4.35
N THR A 193 -13.83 18.30 -5.38
CA THR A 193 -14.39 17.13 -6.05
C THR A 193 -13.42 16.72 -7.15
N LEU A 194 -12.86 15.52 -6.99
CA LEU A 194 -11.87 14.94 -7.89
C LEU A 194 -12.49 13.77 -8.66
N THR A 195 -11.88 13.44 -9.79
CA THR A 195 -12.28 12.29 -10.60
C THR A 195 -11.10 11.35 -10.78
N ALA A 196 -11.29 10.08 -10.45
CA ALA A 196 -10.30 9.03 -10.65
C ALA A 196 -10.75 8.07 -11.75
N ARG A 197 -9.83 7.73 -12.68
CA ARG A 197 -10.03 6.70 -13.71
C ARG A 197 -8.77 5.89 -13.92
N LEU A 198 -8.93 4.61 -14.20
CA LEU A 198 -7.80 3.75 -14.56
C LEU A 198 -7.37 4.03 -15.99
N ASP A 199 -6.06 4.18 -16.21
CA ASP A 199 -5.44 4.16 -17.51
C ASP A 199 -4.92 2.75 -17.83
N PRO A 200 -5.46 2.09 -18.87
CA PRO A 200 -5.15 0.68 -19.14
C PRO A 200 -3.73 0.46 -19.69
N GLU A 201 -3.12 1.49 -20.26
CA GLU A 201 -1.78 1.41 -20.83
C GLU A 201 -0.71 1.54 -19.75
N SER A 202 -0.74 2.62 -18.97
CA SER A 202 0.24 2.87 -17.90
C SER A 202 -0.06 2.10 -16.61
N ARG A 203 -1.28 1.56 -16.45
CA ARG A 203 -1.75 0.97 -15.17
C ARG A 203 -1.71 1.94 -14.01
N LEU A 204 -1.83 3.23 -14.29
CA LEU A 204 -1.98 4.27 -13.29
C LEU A 204 -3.45 4.60 -13.05
N LEU A 205 -3.73 5.11 -11.88
CA LEU A 205 -4.99 5.76 -11.55
C LEU A 205 -4.83 7.26 -11.81
N LEU A 206 -5.40 7.74 -12.90
CA LEU A 206 -5.34 9.14 -13.28
C LEU A 206 -6.37 9.94 -12.49
N VAL A 207 -5.91 11.01 -11.82
CA VAL A 207 -6.74 11.86 -10.97
C VAL A 207 -6.80 13.28 -11.53
N ASP A 208 -8.00 13.69 -11.87
CA ASP A 208 -8.31 15.03 -12.37
C ASP A 208 -8.94 15.91 -11.28
N GLY A 209 -8.74 17.22 -11.39
CA GLY A 209 -9.33 18.23 -10.49
C GLY A 209 -8.43 18.70 -9.36
N TYR A 210 -7.38 17.95 -8.99
CA TYR A 210 -6.42 18.39 -7.96
C TYR A 210 -5.44 19.41 -8.52
N LYS A 211 -5.36 20.58 -7.88
CA LYS A 211 -4.64 21.75 -8.42
C LYS A 211 -3.18 21.79 -8.03
N ASP A 212 -2.81 21.23 -6.86
CA ASP A 212 -1.42 21.25 -6.41
C ASP A 212 -0.61 20.19 -7.18
N ASN A 213 0.50 20.62 -7.75
CA ASN A 213 1.44 19.82 -8.51
C ASN A 213 2.78 19.65 -7.80
N SER A 214 2.88 20.07 -6.55
CA SER A 214 4.13 20.01 -5.80
C SER A 214 4.67 18.60 -5.74
N PRO A 215 5.88 18.35 -6.23
CA PRO A 215 6.46 17.01 -6.19
C PRO A 215 6.82 16.62 -4.76
N MET A 216 6.73 15.34 -4.46
CA MET A 216 7.28 14.80 -3.23
C MET A 216 8.81 14.99 -3.21
N PRO A 217 9.41 15.35 -2.06
CA PRO A 217 10.86 15.46 -1.96
C PRO A 217 11.60 14.18 -2.40
N VAL A 218 12.77 14.34 -2.98
CA VAL A 218 13.74 13.30 -3.39
C VAL A 218 13.36 12.56 -4.66
N ILE A 219 12.19 11.92 -4.72
CA ILE A 219 11.78 11.06 -5.86
C ILE A 219 10.55 11.57 -6.59
N GLY A 220 9.95 12.66 -6.12
CA GLY A 220 8.69 13.14 -6.66
C GLY A 220 8.82 13.75 -8.05
N VAL A 221 7.79 13.51 -8.85
CA VAL A 221 7.58 14.13 -10.17
C VAL A 221 6.37 15.03 -10.06
N PRO A 222 6.36 16.24 -10.66
CA PRO A 222 5.18 17.11 -10.66
C PRO A 222 3.94 16.38 -11.20
N GLY A 223 2.83 16.50 -10.47
CA GLY A 223 1.59 15.80 -10.81
C GLY A 223 1.55 14.32 -10.43
N ASN A 224 2.55 13.80 -9.74
CA ASN A 224 2.47 12.50 -9.10
C ASN A 224 1.85 12.64 -7.71
N TYR A 225 0.87 11.80 -7.39
CA TYR A 225 0.09 11.88 -6.16
C TYR A 225 0.43 10.79 -5.14
N HIS A 226 1.57 10.15 -5.29
CA HIS A 226 2.01 9.09 -4.40
C HIS A 226 1.85 9.45 -2.91
N HIS A 227 2.27 10.64 -2.50
CA HIS A 227 2.17 11.09 -1.10
C HIS A 227 0.74 11.41 -0.61
N LEU A 228 -0.24 11.43 -1.52
CA LEU A 228 -1.65 11.72 -1.23
C LEU A 228 -2.55 10.47 -1.26
N GLU A 229 -2.09 9.35 -1.77
CA GLU A 229 -2.92 8.17 -2.03
C GLU A 229 -3.71 7.70 -0.80
N LEU A 230 -3.06 7.64 0.37
CA LEU A 230 -3.78 7.31 1.60
C LEU A 230 -4.85 8.35 1.95
N LYS A 231 -4.56 9.64 1.74
CA LYS A 231 -5.51 10.71 2.05
C LYS A 231 -6.68 10.76 1.08
N PHE A 232 -6.42 10.54 -0.21
CA PHE A 232 -7.45 10.52 -1.24
C PHE A 232 -8.45 9.38 -1.03
N TYR A 233 -7.95 8.19 -0.73
CA TYR A 233 -8.78 6.98 -0.81
C TYR A 233 -9.09 6.35 0.53
N TYR A 234 -8.66 6.93 1.63
CA TYR A 234 -8.85 6.37 2.96
C TYR A 234 -10.28 5.93 3.27
N PRO A 235 -11.37 6.73 3.05
CA PRO A 235 -12.71 6.31 3.39
C PRO A 235 -13.16 5.07 2.59
N TYR A 236 -12.75 5.01 1.33
CA TYR A 236 -13.07 3.91 0.41
C TYR A 236 -12.32 2.63 0.79
N ILE A 237 -11.04 2.74 1.13
CA ILE A 237 -10.22 1.60 1.59
C ILE A 237 -10.79 1.06 2.90
N ARG A 238 -11.11 1.92 3.86
CA ARG A 238 -11.70 1.54 5.15
C ARG A 238 -12.99 0.76 4.97
N GLN A 239 -13.91 1.25 4.15
CA GLN A 239 -15.16 0.55 3.87
C GLN A 239 -14.91 -0.77 3.17
N ASN A 240 -14.06 -0.79 2.15
CA ASN A 240 -13.76 -2.00 1.40
C ASN A 240 -13.10 -3.10 2.24
N MET A 241 -12.23 -2.75 3.19
CA MET A 241 -11.68 -3.74 4.13
C MET A 241 -12.79 -4.42 4.93
N ALA A 242 -13.77 -3.66 5.42
CA ALA A 242 -14.93 -4.22 6.14
C ALA A 242 -15.80 -5.11 5.23
N ASP A 243 -16.06 -4.66 4.00
CA ASP A 243 -16.86 -5.39 3.02
C ASP A 243 -16.21 -6.72 2.65
N ARG A 244 -14.90 -6.75 2.43
CA ARG A 244 -14.14 -7.98 2.13
C ARG A 244 -14.08 -8.93 3.33
N VAL A 245 -13.99 -8.39 4.55
CA VAL A 245 -14.08 -9.23 5.76
C VAL A 245 -15.45 -9.90 5.83
N ALA A 246 -16.53 -9.16 5.62
CA ALA A 246 -17.88 -9.74 5.58
C ALA A 246 -18.03 -10.79 4.47
N ALA A 247 -17.55 -10.50 3.25
CA ALA A 247 -17.59 -11.44 2.13
C ALA A 247 -16.76 -12.71 2.43
N PHE A 248 -15.63 -12.59 3.11
CA PHE A 248 -14.79 -13.73 3.48
C PHE A 248 -15.50 -14.71 4.42
N PHE A 249 -16.25 -14.22 5.39
CA PHE A 249 -17.02 -15.08 6.29
C PHE A 249 -18.24 -15.68 5.59
N ASN A 250 -18.98 -14.89 4.80
CA ASN A 250 -20.14 -15.38 4.06
C ASN A 250 -19.81 -16.45 3.00
N SER A 251 -18.57 -16.50 2.51
CA SER A 251 -18.13 -17.53 1.54
C SER A 251 -17.78 -18.88 2.17
N LYS A 252 -17.79 -18.98 3.48
CA LYS A 252 -17.43 -20.20 4.24
C LYS A 252 -18.65 -20.90 4.87
N ASP A 253 -19.77 -20.21 4.85
CA ASP A 253 -21.09 -20.76 5.19
C ASP A 253 -21.73 -21.41 3.94
#